data_40eb8bedb7f2370fad148a3ff0752acd
#
_entry.id   40eb8bedb7f2370fad148a3ff0752acd
#
_cell.length_a   1.000
_cell.length_b   1.000
_cell.length_c   1.000
_cell.angle_alpha   90.00
_cell.angle_beta   90.00
_cell.angle_gamma   90.00
#
_symmetry.space_group_name_H-M   'P 1'
#
loop_
_entity.id
_entity.type
_entity.pdbx_description
1 polymer ?
#
loop_
_entity_poly.entity_id
_entity_poly.type
_entity_poly.pdbx_seq_one_letter_code
_entity_poly.pdbx_strand_id
1 'polypeptide(L)'
;MGQLDYFIKSEVLNYETLSEEKYLDKHITRAKVVKEVGEKIIDFLAQIEDFQKKLWEKKKFVIQTHYVITLDRIKEWTGEEFYREVLKKVLQNKAQLEEWERLGFGKFEREEDLEGKKLPIDTRYFDERFKWELLERISEKVNLDDALDGLLIKSENWQALNTILNRYREKIKTIYIDPPYNTGNDEFLYKDRYQHSSWLTMMENRLSLARGLLSDDGVIFISIGDTLRSQVRINSSSRLQNLCNQIFGEGNFIATFVRKSGTAPRQDIRHIANSHDYVLCYAKNIDYAKINRRVANVSRLRFRDKYFNERGYFDLNQLDRGSIQYSESLDYPIIIEKGTIIEIFDGKTFKKLPAPERIEIWPGGDPNDKRWIFRWSEEKVRWGIENDFIVFKKDRKGKWKVYYKEYELVDNEGRPRERTNPYDTLILEFPNELGTYEIENLFNERIFEYPKPSDLIKHLLKIGSWTDSLILDFFAGSGTTAHAVMKLNKQDGGNRKFILVEMANYFETIILPRIKKVAYSFNWKDGRPQDTDGLGVFFKYQIFEQYEDTLDNLELKESKPHKDFFKDDYLIKYFLEIETKDDTHFLNISMLKDPYNYRLKVNLSEVGEPKEMAVDVIETFNYLLGL
;
A
#
# COMPACT_ATOMS: atom_id res chain seq x y z
N MET A 1 11.19 -24.01 28.51
CA MET A 1 10.87 -24.95 29.63
C MET A 1 10.13 -26.21 29.13
N GLY A 2 8.97 -26.15 28.47
CA GLY A 2 8.21 -27.34 28.05
C GLY A 2 8.98 -28.29 27.13
N GLN A 3 9.82 -27.78 26.22
CA GLN A 3 10.67 -28.62 25.36
C GLN A 3 11.80 -29.32 26.13
N LEU A 4 12.37 -28.67 27.15
CA LEU A 4 13.36 -29.27 28.04
C LEU A 4 12.76 -30.43 28.83
N ASP A 5 11.56 -30.23 29.40
CA ASP A 5 10.84 -31.30 30.10
C ASP A 5 10.49 -32.46 29.19
N TYR A 6 10.09 -32.19 27.94
CA TYR A 6 9.85 -33.21 26.94
C TYR A 6 11.13 -33.98 26.59
N PHE A 7 12.24 -33.26 26.31
CA PHE A 7 13.54 -33.87 26.03
C PHE A 7 14.01 -34.78 27.19
N ILE A 8 13.89 -34.30 28.43
CA ILE A 8 14.29 -35.11 29.61
C ILE A 8 13.46 -36.37 29.68
N LYS A 9 12.16 -36.29 29.41
CA LYS A 9 11.24 -37.47 29.44
C LYS A 9 11.46 -38.43 28.29
N SER A 10 11.72 -37.93 27.07
CA SER A 10 11.86 -38.78 25.88
C SER A 10 13.24 -39.33 25.67
N GLU A 11 14.30 -38.56 25.98
CA GLU A 11 15.67 -38.91 25.65
C GLU A 11 16.51 -39.36 26.87
N VAL A 12 16.27 -38.75 28.03
CA VAL A 12 17.07 -39.04 29.24
C VAL A 12 16.43 -40.10 30.13
N LEU A 13 15.10 -40.12 30.22
CA LEU A 13 14.31 -41.04 31.05
C LEU A 13 13.44 -41.97 30.22
N ASN A 14 13.82 -42.29 28.96
CA ASN A 14 13.04 -43.18 28.15
C ASN A 14 13.07 -44.62 28.70
N TYR A 15 12.01 -45.39 28.44
CA TYR A 15 11.84 -46.74 28.97
C TYR A 15 12.95 -47.70 28.51
N GLU A 16 13.45 -47.59 27.31
CA GLU A 16 14.50 -48.45 26.75
C GLU A 16 15.81 -48.24 27.51
N THR A 17 16.21 -47.00 27.75
CA THR A 17 17.43 -46.67 28.50
C THR A 17 17.33 -47.07 29.97
N LEU A 18 16.14 -46.97 30.58
CA LEU A 18 15.93 -47.33 31.98
C LEU A 18 15.82 -48.85 32.21
N SER A 19 15.41 -49.61 31.19
CA SER A 19 15.24 -51.07 31.29
C SER A 19 16.55 -51.85 31.17
N GLU A 20 17.60 -51.26 30.62
CA GLU A 20 18.90 -51.91 30.40
C GLU A 20 19.92 -51.67 31.52
N GLU A 21 19.67 -50.76 32.48
CA GLU A 21 20.67 -50.39 33.48
C GLU A 21 20.33 -50.77 34.94
N LYS A 22 21.38 -51.24 35.65
CA LYS A 22 21.37 -51.67 37.07
C LYS A 22 21.20 -50.54 38.10
N TYR A 23 21.23 -49.22 37.71
CA TYR A 23 21.33 -48.09 38.62
C TYR A 23 20.36 -46.96 38.30
N LEU A 24 19.08 -47.17 38.60
CA LEU A 24 17.99 -46.18 38.37
C LEU A 24 18.30 -44.80 39.01
N ASP A 25 18.90 -44.77 40.21
CA ASP A 25 19.23 -43.53 40.92
C ASP A 25 20.23 -42.67 40.18
N LYS A 26 21.15 -43.26 39.39
CA LYS A 26 22.08 -42.47 38.58
C LYS A 26 21.41 -41.76 37.41
N HIS A 27 20.40 -42.41 36.79
CA HIS A 27 19.64 -41.81 35.70
C HIS A 27 18.74 -40.68 36.18
N ILE A 28 18.10 -40.83 37.35
CA ILE A 28 17.33 -39.79 37.98
C ILE A 28 18.21 -38.59 38.34
N THR A 29 19.40 -38.86 38.89
CA THR A 29 20.37 -37.82 39.23
C THR A 29 20.87 -37.11 37.96
N ARG A 30 21.17 -37.86 36.90
CA ARG A 30 21.54 -37.28 35.59
C ARG A 30 20.43 -36.38 35.02
N ALA A 31 19.18 -36.87 35.05
CA ALA A 31 18.03 -36.08 34.60
C ALA A 31 17.84 -34.77 35.39
N LYS A 32 18.03 -34.83 36.73
CA LYS A 32 18.00 -33.65 37.59
C LYS A 32 19.10 -32.66 37.24
N VAL A 33 20.33 -33.12 37.04
CA VAL A 33 21.45 -32.25 36.68
C VAL A 33 21.24 -31.63 35.28
N VAL A 34 20.79 -32.41 34.30
CA VAL A 34 20.48 -31.91 32.95
C VAL A 34 19.37 -30.88 33.02
N LYS A 35 18.35 -31.08 33.86
CA LYS A 35 17.28 -30.11 34.06
C LYS A 35 17.79 -28.81 34.67
N GLU A 36 18.50 -28.89 35.78
CA GLU A 36 19.03 -27.75 36.51
C GLU A 36 20.00 -26.88 35.66
N VAL A 37 20.94 -27.55 34.97
CA VAL A 37 21.89 -26.85 34.06
C VAL A 37 21.14 -26.28 32.85
N GLY A 38 20.20 -27.05 32.27
CA GLY A 38 19.40 -26.59 31.15
C GLY A 38 18.52 -25.39 31.48
N GLU A 39 17.90 -25.37 32.67
CA GLU A 39 17.13 -24.21 33.15
C GLU A 39 17.99 -22.98 33.27
N LYS A 40 19.18 -23.08 33.87
CA LYS A 40 20.13 -21.95 33.99
C LYS A 40 20.58 -21.43 32.63
N ILE A 41 20.86 -22.30 31.67
CA ILE A 41 21.22 -21.90 30.31
C ILE A 41 20.04 -21.20 29.62
N ILE A 42 18.82 -21.73 29.74
CA ILE A 42 17.64 -21.15 29.14
C ILE A 42 17.35 -19.77 29.74
N ASP A 43 17.44 -19.63 31.08
CA ASP A 43 17.24 -18.36 31.77
C ASP A 43 18.28 -17.31 31.35
N PHE A 44 19.53 -17.72 31.17
CA PHE A 44 20.60 -16.85 30.66
C PHE A 44 20.34 -16.38 29.20
N LEU A 45 19.99 -17.31 28.31
CA LEU A 45 19.67 -16.99 26.92
C LEU A 45 18.42 -16.10 26.80
N ALA A 46 17.40 -16.39 27.63
CA ALA A 46 16.17 -15.57 27.65
C ALA A 46 16.47 -14.11 28.02
N GLN A 47 17.39 -13.88 28.96
CA GLN A 47 17.80 -12.51 29.33
C GLN A 47 18.47 -11.77 28.17
N ILE A 48 19.33 -12.47 27.41
CA ILE A 48 19.96 -11.90 26.24
C ILE A 48 18.93 -11.57 25.17
N GLU A 49 18.00 -12.50 24.90
CA GLU A 49 16.91 -12.27 23.96
C GLU A 49 16.01 -11.10 24.37
N ASP A 50 15.62 -11.01 25.62
CA ASP A 50 14.78 -9.91 26.14
C ASP A 50 15.50 -8.56 25.99
N PHE A 51 16.79 -8.50 26.21
CA PHE A 51 17.57 -7.29 25.99
C PHE A 51 17.67 -6.91 24.51
N GLN A 52 18.01 -7.87 23.66
CA GLN A 52 18.04 -7.66 22.21
C GLN A 52 16.67 -7.19 21.69
N LYS A 53 15.60 -7.77 22.21
CA LYS A 53 14.23 -7.35 21.89
C LYS A 53 13.98 -5.89 22.28
N LYS A 54 14.34 -5.45 23.49
CA LYS A 54 14.21 -4.05 23.94
C LYS A 54 14.99 -3.11 23.02
N LEU A 55 16.22 -3.45 22.64
CA LEU A 55 17.02 -2.66 21.70
C LEU A 55 16.37 -2.59 20.31
N TRP A 56 15.79 -3.71 19.87
CA TRP A 56 15.09 -3.76 18.60
C TRP A 56 13.83 -2.89 18.62
N GLU A 57 13.04 -2.98 19.68
CA GLU A 57 11.78 -2.25 19.87
C GLU A 57 11.96 -0.78 20.22
N LYS A 58 13.17 -0.35 20.53
CA LYS A 58 13.51 1.04 20.78
C LYS A 58 13.07 1.92 19.62
N LYS A 59 12.41 3.05 19.92
CA LYS A 59 12.13 4.11 18.94
C LYS A 59 13.42 4.65 18.38
N LYS A 60 13.50 4.80 17.07
CA LYS A 60 14.76 5.18 16.41
C LYS A 60 14.92 6.69 16.35
N PHE A 61 16.17 7.15 16.46
CA PHE A 61 16.50 8.54 16.22
C PHE A 61 16.43 8.84 14.71
N VAL A 62 16.01 10.05 14.39
CA VAL A 62 16.17 10.62 13.05
C VAL A 62 17.60 11.17 12.96
N ILE A 63 18.43 10.59 12.13
CA ILE A 63 19.83 11.00 11.97
C ILE A 63 19.92 12.21 11.04
N GLN A 64 19.24 12.18 9.91
CA GLN A 64 19.25 13.24 8.93
C GLN A 64 17.87 13.48 8.36
N THR A 65 17.56 14.75 8.12
CA THR A 65 16.35 15.19 7.43
C THR A 65 16.72 16.12 6.27
N HIS A 66 16.26 15.76 5.08
CA HIS A 66 16.44 16.55 3.87
C HIS A 66 15.12 16.73 3.13
N TYR A 67 15.08 17.72 2.29
CA TYR A 67 13.90 18.07 1.49
C TYR A 67 14.27 18.13 0.01
N VAL A 68 13.33 17.66 -0.81
CA VAL A 68 13.39 17.87 -2.26
C VAL A 68 12.21 18.70 -2.66
N ILE A 69 12.47 19.82 -3.33
CA ILE A 69 11.45 20.75 -3.78
C ILE A 69 11.73 21.22 -5.21
N THR A 70 10.71 21.29 -6.04
CA THR A 70 10.88 21.75 -7.42
C THR A 70 10.81 23.28 -7.55
N LEU A 71 11.51 23.82 -8.53
CA LEU A 71 11.65 25.26 -8.76
C LEU A 71 10.32 25.99 -8.93
N ASP A 72 9.33 25.35 -9.54
CA ASP A 72 7.97 25.91 -9.68
C ASP A 72 7.29 26.13 -8.33
N ARG A 73 7.42 25.17 -7.39
CA ARG A 73 6.88 25.29 -6.02
C ARG A 73 7.59 26.39 -5.24
N ILE A 74 8.93 26.48 -5.38
CA ILE A 74 9.69 27.57 -4.74
C ILE A 74 9.18 28.92 -5.23
N LYS A 75 9.06 29.10 -6.54
CA LYS A 75 8.56 30.37 -7.13
C LYS A 75 7.15 30.71 -6.63
N GLU A 76 6.25 29.73 -6.60
CA GLU A 76 4.87 29.89 -6.15
C GLU A 76 4.77 30.32 -4.68
N TRP A 77 5.57 29.69 -3.80
CA TRP A 77 5.43 29.89 -2.36
C TRP A 77 6.30 30.96 -1.77
N THR A 78 7.45 31.30 -2.41
CA THR A 78 8.37 32.30 -1.85
C THR A 78 8.40 33.59 -2.61
N GLY A 79 7.79 33.65 -3.80
CA GLY A 79 7.77 34.83 -4.67
C GLY A 79 9.02 34.98 -5.54
N GLU A 80 8.98 35.97 -6.46
CA GLU A 80 9.98 36.15 -7.52
C GLU A 80 11.37 36.55 -6.99
N GLU A 81 11.44 37.39 -5.94
CA GLU A 81 12.70 37.90 -5.43
C GLU A 81 13.56 36.78 -4.81
N PHE A 82 13.01 36.06 -3.86
CA PHE A 82 13.72 34.95 -3.23
C PHE A 82 13.98 33.80 -4.22
N TYR A 83 13.06 33.55 -5.14
CA TYR A 83 13.25 32.55 -6.19
C TYR A 83 14.53 32.84 -7.01
N ARG A 84 14.78 34.12 -7.41
CA ARG A 84 16.00 34.51 -8.11
C ARG A 84 17.26 34.32 -7.27
N GLU A 85 17.21 34.54 -5.96
CA GLU A 85 18.32 34.28 -5.07
C GLU A 85 18.62 32.76 -5.05
N VAL A 86 17.55 31.91 -5.00
CA VAL A 86 17.70 30.45 -5.07
C VAL A 86 18.35 30.05 -6.39
N LEU A 87 17.91 30.58 -7.54
CA LEU A 87 18.52 30.24 -8.84
C LEU A 87 20.02 30.54 -8.86
N LYS A 88 20.46 31.70 -8.33
CA LYS A 88 21.88 32.05 -8.24
C LYS A 88 22.64 31.08 -7.36
N LYS A 89 22.10 30.70 -6.17
CA LYS A 89 22.74 29.72 -5.27
C LYS A 89 22.85 28.35 -5.93
N VAL A 90 21.83 27.92 -6.68
CA VAL A 90 21.79 26.64 -7.41
C VAL A 90 22.85 26.61 -8.51
N LEU A 91 22.96 27.67 -9.33
CA LEU A 91 23.98 27.76 -10.40
C LEU A 91 25.42 27.74 -9.87
N GLN A 92 25.62 28.18 -8.62
CA GLN A 92 26.92 28.09 -7.92
C GLN A 92 27.17 26.74 -7.27
N ASN A 93 26.15 25.92 -7.12
CA ASN A 93 26.24 24.62 -6.44
C ASN A 93 26.56 23.49 -7.42
N LYS A 94 27.84 23.19 -7.53
CA LYS A 94 28.33 22.15 -8.45
C LYS A 94 27.70 20.76 -8.22
N ALA A 95 27.50 20.37 -6.96
CA ALA A 95 26.94 19.07 -6.62
C ALA A 95 25.48 18.92 -7.09
N GLN A 96 24.67 19.99 -6.97
CA GLN A 96 23.28 20.00 -7.47
C GLN A 96 23.25 19.96 -9.01
N LEU A 97 24.13 20.67 -9.69
CA LEU A 97 24.21 20.64 -11.15
C LEU A 97 24.66 19.28 -11.68
N GLU A 98 25.63 18.64 -11.03
CA GLU A 98 26.11 17.30 -11.35
C GLU A 98 24.99 16.26 -11.12
N GLU A 99 24.17 16.42 -10.08
CA GLU A 99 23.00 15.57 -9.90
C GLU A 99 22.03 15.69 -11.07
N TRP A 100 21.70 16.90 -11.49
CA TRP A 100 20.79 17.14 -12.62
C TRP A 100 21.31 16.53 -13.93
N GLU A 101 22.61 16.67 -14.19
CA GLU A 101 23.22 16.03 -15.37
C GLU A 101 23.12 14.49 -15.27
N ARG A 102 23.45 13.90 -14.12
CA ARG A 102 23.34 12.45 -13.87
C ARG A 102 21.90 11.95 -13.99
N LEU A 103 20.92 12.75 -13.57
CA LEU A 103 19.50 12.43 -13.69
C LEU A 103 18.96 12.60 -15.12
N GLY A 104 19.78 13.13 -16.05
CA GLY A 104 19.39 13.29 -17.46
C GLY A 104 18.57 14.54 -17.76
N PHE A 105 18.50 15.50 -16.82
CA PHE A 105 17.79 16.77 -17.06
C PHE A 105 18.55 17.70 -18.00
N GLY A 106 19.87 17.53 -18.12
CA GLY A 106 20.76 18.32 -18.96
C GLY A 106 21.71 19.22 -18.15
N LYS A 107 22.45 20.08 -18.87
CA LYS A 107 23.35 21.08 -18.30
C LYS A 107 22.70 22.44 -18.29
N PHE A 108 22.90 23.19 -17.23
CA PHE A 108 22.35 24.51 -17.03
C PHE A 108 23.45 25.46 -16.58
N GLU A 109 23.59 26.60 -17.25
CA GLU A 109 24.66 27.58 -16.98
C GLU A 109 24.10 28.94 -16.62
N ARG A 110 22.85 29.25 -17.02
CA ARG A 110 22.24 30.56 -16.84
C ARG A 110 20.88 30.48 -16.20
N GLU A 111 20.43 31.54 -15.54
CA GLU A 111 19.11 31.60 -14.88
C GLU A 111 17.95 31.36 -15.89
N GLU A 112 18.08 31.89 -17.12
CA GLU A 112 17.07 31.70 -18.16
C GLU A 112 16.88 30.23 -18.55
N ASP A 113 17.92 29.41 -18.44
CA ASP A 113 17.85 27.98 -18.73
C ASP A 113 16.99 27.21 -17.71
N LEU A 114 16.79 27.77 -16.52
CA LEU A 114 16.03 27.19 -15.40
C LEU A 114 14.58 27.67 -15.36
N GLU A 115 14.26 28.81 -15.97
CA GLU A 115 12.92 29.39 -15.89
C GLU A 115 11.83 28.47 -16.43
N GLY A 116 10.74 28.35 -15.66
CA GLY A 116 9.57 27.54 -16.02
C GLY A 116 9.77 26.04 -15.94
N LYS A 117 10.94 25.56 -15.52
CA LYS A 117 11.22 24.13 -15.37
C LYS A 117 10.96 23.67 -13.94
N LYS A 118 10.41 22.47 -13.82
CA LYS A 118 10.13 21.79 -12.53
C LYS A 118 11.35 21.01 -12.03
N LEU A 119 12.55 21.60 -12.08
CA LEU A 119 13.77 20.94 -11.65
C LEU A 119 13.79 20.78 -10.13
N PRO A 120 14.07 19.58 -9.61
CA PRO A 120 14.10 19.30 -8.17
C PRO A 120 15.42 19.78 -7.55
N ILE A 121 15.35 20.60 -6.52
CA ILE A 121 16.46 20.95 -5.63
C ILE A 121 16.44 19.99 -4.45
N ASP A 122 17.60 19.44 -4.11
CA ASP A 122 17.79 18.58 -2.94
C ASP A 122 18.64 19.32 -1.89
N THR A 123 18.05 19.58 -0.72
CA THR A 123 18.71 20.34 0.34
C THR A 123 19.97 19.66 0.89
N ARG A 124 20.22 18.39 0.66
CA ARG A 124 21.45 17.71 1.06
C ARG A 124 22.72 18.25 0.39
N TYR A 125 22.56 18.90 -0.75
CA TYR A 125 23.69 19.51 -1.47
C TYR A 125 23.99 20.93 -1.01
N PHE A 126 23.18 21.48 -0.12
CA PHE A 126 23.31 22.84 0.41
C PHE A 126 23.65 22.82 1.90
N ASP A 127 24.13 23.94 2.41
CA ASP A 127 24.36 24.09 3.83
C ASP A 127 23.05 24.19 4.64
N GLU A 128 23.13 23.94 5.94
CA GLU A 128 21.97 23.99 6.85
C GLU A 128 21.29 25.37 6.85
N ARG A 129 22.05 26.45 6.70
CA ARG A 129 21.50 27.81 6.66
C ARG A 129 20.56 28.00 5.47
N PHE A 130 20.95 27.55 4.27
CA PHE A 130 20.11 27.60 3.09
C PHE A 130 18.84 26.76 3.27
N LYS A 131 18.97 25.55 3.81
CA LYS A 131 17.84 24.67 4.08
C LYS A 131 16.80 25.36 4.99
N TRP A 132 17.23 25.92 6.10
CA TRP A 132 16.33 26.57 7.05
C TRP A 132 15.74 27.87 6.49
N GLU A 133 16.50 28.69 5.79
CA GLU A 133 16.02 29.90 5.12
C GLU A 133 14.94 29.57 4.08
N LEU A 134 15.15 28.52 3.27
CA LEU A 134 14.17 28.04 2.29
C LEU A 134 12.87 27.59 2.98
N LEU A 135 12.96 26.76 4.02
CA LEU A 135 11.80 26.27 4.75
C LEU A 135 11.06 27.39 5.48
N GLU A 136 11.77 28.35 6.07
CA GLU A 136 11.18 29.53 6.71
C GLU A 136 10.35 30.32 5.70
N ARG A 137 10.91 30.65 4.52
CA ARG A 137 10.19 31.38 3.46
C ARG A 137 8.95 30.62 2.95
N ILE A 138 9.04 29.32 2.82
CA ILE A 138 7.90 28.47 2.43
C ILE A 138 6.83 28.50 3.53
N SER A 139 7.24 28.43 4.81
CA SER A 139 6.31 28.39 5.96
C SER A 139 5.53 29.69 6.17
N GLU A 140 6.02 30.81 5.65
CA GLU A 140 5.27 32.10 5.63
C GLU A 140 3.99 32.01 4.77
N LYS A 141 3.96 31.09 3.79
CA LYS A 141 2.87 30.97 2.83
C LYS A 141 2.00 29.72 3.02
N VAL A 142 2.61 28.60 3.38
CA VAL A 142 1.95 27.30 3.51
C VAL A 142 2.40 26.58 4.77
N ASN A 143 1.53 25.74 5.33
CA ASN A 143 1.95 24.79 6.36
C ASN A 143 2.85 23.73 5.71
N LEU A 144 4.05 23.53 6.24
CA LEU A 144 5.05 22.63 5.63
C LEU A 144 4.54 21.18 5.56
N ASP A 145 3.93 20.66 6.62
CA ASP A 145 3.43 19.27 6.65
C ASP A 145 2.26 19.07 5.69
N ASP A 146 1.40 20.08 5.54
CA ASP A 146 0.28 20.06 4.60
C ASP A 146 0.75 20.21 3.14
N ALA A 147 1.87 20.90 2.91
CA ALA A 147 2.44 21.11 1.59
C ALA A 147 3.26 19.92 1.08
N LEU A 148 3.73 19.02 1.96
CA LEU A 148 4.48 17.84 1.57
C LEU A 148 3.62 16.87 0.74
N ASP A 149 4.12 16.46 -0.42
CA ASP A 149 3.55 15.41 -1.26
C ASP A 149 3.92 14.02 -0.73
N GLY A 150 5.02 13.91 0.04
CA GLY A 150 5.47 12.62 0.57
C GLY A 150 6.56 12.68 1.61
N LEU A 151 6.71 11.54 2.27
CA LEU A 151 7.76 11.23 3.24
C LEU A 151 8.46 9.94 2.82
N LEU A 152 9.79 9.97 2.75
CA LEU A 152 10.60 8.77 2.53
C LEU A 152 11.47 8.52 3.75
N ILE A 153 11.53 7.25 4.17
CA ILE A 153 12.29 6.86 5.36
C ILE A 153 13.28 5.75 4.97
N LYS A 154 14.57 6.02 5.10
CA LYS A 154 15.62 5.00 4.99
C LYS A 154 15.76 4.32 6.35
N SER A 155 15.20 3.13 6.49
CA SER A 155 15.21 2.35 7.73
C SER A 155 14.74 0.92 7.47
N GLU A 156 15.05 0.01 8.40
CA GLU A 156 14.34 -1.24 8.51
C GLU A 156 12.85 -0.97 8.75
N ASN A 157 11.97 -1.67 8.05
CA ASN A 157 10.57 -1.29 7.97
C ASN A 157 9.80 -1.44 9.30
N TRP A 158 10.04 -2.48 10.10
CA TRP A 158 9.39 -2.61 11.40
C TRP A 158 9.78 -1.45 12.34
N GLN A 159 11.08 -1.10 12.35
CA GLN A 159 11.61 -0.01 13.18
C GLN A 159 11.04 1.35 12.75
N ALA A 160 10.94 1.57 11.43
CA ALA A 160 10.30 2.76 10.88
C ALA A 160 8.83 2.84 11.30
N LEU A 161 8.03 1.78 11.04
CA LEU A 161 6.62 1.73 11.40
C LEU A 161 6.39 1.95 12.90
N ASN A 162 7.21 1.30 13.74
CA ASN A 162 7.16 1.48 15.19
C ASN A 162 7.45 2.95 15.58
N THR A 163 8.45 3.57 14.96
CA THR A 163 8.84 4.97 15.28
C THR A 163 7.75 5.96 14.87
N ILE A 164 7.17 5.82 13.67
CA ILE A 164 6.14 6.75 13.17
C ILE A 164 4.74 6.48 13.73
N LEU A 165 4.53 5.37 14.46
CA LEU A 165 3.21 4.91 14.88
C LEU A 165 2.40 5.97 15.62
N ASN A 166 3.02 6.71 16.53
CA ASN A 166 2.30 7.70 17.33
C ASN A 166 1.73 8.85 16.47
N ARG A 167 2.52 9.31 15.48
CA ARG A 167 2.14 10.40 14.59
C ARG A 167 1.07 9.99 13.56
N TYR A 168 1.16 8.76 13.04
CA TYR A 168 0.33 8.29 11.92
C TYR A 168 -0.70 7.22 12.33
N ARG A 169 -0.91 6.98 13.62
CA ARG A 169 -1.94 6.06 14.12
C ARG A 169 -3.30 6.41 13.52
N GLU A 170 -3.95 5.43 12.88
CA GLU A 170 -5.29 5.55 12.28
C GLU A 170 -5.44 6.66 11.23
N LYS A 171 -4.35 7.07 10.58
CA LYS A 171 -4.35 8.13 9.55
C LYS A 171 -4.15 7.60 8.13
N ILE A 172 -3.67 6.38 7.94
CA ILE A 172 -3.37 5.82 6.63
C ILE A 172 -4.63 5.26 5.98
N LYS A 173 -5.00 5.80 4.83
CA LYS A 173 -6.19 5.31 4.08
C LYS A 173 -5.88 4.05 3.30
N THR A 174 -4.72 3.97 2.66
CA THR A 174 -4.36 2.84 1.83
C THR A 174 -2.92 2.41 2.10
N ILE A 175 -2.74 1.13 2.37
CA ILE A 175 -1.44 0.49 2.39
C ILE A 175 -1.32 -0.39 1.15
N TYR A 176 -0.22 -0.26 0.42
CA TYR A 176 0.20 -1.22 -0.60
C TYR A 176 1.58 -1.75 -0.22
N ILE A 177 1.77 -3.05 -0.28
CA ILE A 177 3.08 -3.68 -0.07
C ILE A 177 3.32 -4.82 -1.05
N ASP A 178 4.60 -4.98 -1.39
CA ASP A 178 5.13 -6.08 -2.21
C ASP A 178 6.28 -6.77 -1.44
N PRO A 179 5.95 -7.58 -0.41
CA PRO A 179 6.97 -8.22 0.42
C PRO A 179 7.72 -9.32 -0.34
N PRO A 180 8.92 -9.77 0.12
CA PRO A 180 9.57 -10.94 -0.46
C PRO A 180 8.64 -12.15 -0.41
N TYR A 181 8.50 -12.86 -1.55
CA TYR A 181 7.56 -13.97 -1.69
C TYR A 181 8.02 -15.28 -1.04
N ASN A 182 9.21 -15.29 -0.45
CA ASN A 182 9.87 -16.44 0.15
C ASN A 182 10.06 -17.60 -0.86
N THR A 183 10.44 -17.25 -2.06
CA THR A 183 10.56 -18.16 -3.20
C THR A 183 11.91 -18.90 -3.23
N GLY A 184 12.89 -18.38 -2.49
CA GLY A 184 14.24 -18.91 -2.39
C GLY A 184 15.15 -18.56 -3.58
N ASN A 185 14.82 -17.54 -4.34
CA ASN A 185 15.72 -16.91 -5.30
C ASN A 185 16.62 -15.93 -4.55
N ASP A 186 17.94 -16.19 -4.49
CA ASP A 186 18.90 -15.37 -3.76
C ASP A 186 19.31 -14.07 -4.50
N GLU A 187 18.56 -13.69 -5.51
CA GLU A 187 18.81 -12.49 -6.34
C GLU A 187 18.35 -11.17 -5.68
N PHE A 188 17.67 -11.26 -4.53
CA PHE A 188 17.24 -10.10 -3.76
C PHE A 188 18.22 -9.74 -2.66
N LEU A 189 18.39 -8.44 -2.39
CA LEU A 189 19.12 -7.90 -1.24
C LEU A 189 18.52 -8.36 0.10
N TYR A 190 17.23 -8.68 0.12
CA TYR A 190 16.58 -9.30 1.27
C TYR A 190 16.69 -10.82 1.21
N LYS A 191 16.86 -11.42 2.39
CA LYS A 191 16.81 -12.87 2.53
C LYS A 191 15.45 -13.42 2.07
N ASP A 192 15.42 -14.14 0.96
CA ASP A 192 14.22 -14.77 0.40
C ASP A 192 14.15 -16.29 0.69
N ARG A 193 14.98 -16.78 1.65
CA ARG A 193 15.04 -18.19 2.08
C ARG A 193 14.79 -18.32 3.57
N TYR A 194 13.66 -17.82 4.03
CA TYR A 194 13.25 -18.08 5.39
C TYR A 194 12.62 -19.47 5.50
N GLN A 195 12.77 -20.12 6.67
CA GLN A 195 11.79 -21.11 7.06
C GLN A 195 10.42 -20.45 7.06
N HIS A 196 9.36 -21.20 6.71
CA HIS A 196 8.02 -20.62 6.61
C HIS A 196 7.56 -19.92 7.90
N SER A 197 7.92 -20.49 9.07
CA SER A 197 7.63 -19.88 10.37
C SER A 197 8.31 -18.53 10.55
N SER A 198 9.60 -18.43 10.22
CA SER A 198 10.36 -17.17 10.35
C SER A 198 9.85 -16.08 9.42
N TRP A 199 9.45 -16.45 8.18
CA TRP A 199 8.83 -15.51 7.24
C TRP A 199 7.49 -15.02 7.74
N LEU A 200 6.64 -15.92 8.27
CA LEU A 200 5.35 -15.56 8.86
C LEU A 200 5.51 -14.64 10.07
N THR A 201 6.49 -14.92 10.95
CA THR A 201 6.80 -14.05 12.10
C THR A 201 7.24 -12.65 11.65
N MET A 202 8.11 -12.59 10.63
CA MET A 202 8.53 -11.32 10.03
C MET A 202 7.33 -10.53 9.50
N MET A 203 6.41 -11.18 8.78
CA MET A 203 5.20 -10.54 8.23
C MET A 203 4.21 -10.16 9.33
N GLU A 204 4.00 -11.02 10.33
CA GLU A 204 3.08 -10.79 11.45
C GLU A 204 3.40 -9.50 12.18
N ASN A 205 4.65 -9.32 12.57
CA ASN A 205 5.10 -8.13 13.31
C ASN A 205 4.84 -6.83 12.53
N ARG A 206 5.06 -6.83 11.22
CA ARG A 206 4.87 -5.66 10.36
C ARG A 206 3.42 -5.38 10.05
N LEU A 207 2.65 -6.42 9.75
CA LEU A 207 1.22 -6.30 9.47
C LEU A 207 0.43 -5.87 10.71
N SER A 208 0.85 -6.27 11.92
CA SER A 208 0.25 -5.83 13.18
C SER A 208 0.42 -4.32 13.40
N LEU A 209 1.62 -3.77 13.14
CA LEU A 209 1.84 -2.33 13.16
C LEU A 209 1.07 -1.60 12.05
N ALA A 210 1.08 -2.16 10.84
CA ALA A 210 0.37 -1.63 9.69
C ALA A 210 -1.14 -1.48 9.97
N ARG A 211 -1.75 -2.49 10.62
CA ARG A 211 -3.15 -2.41 11.05
C ARG A 211 -3.41 -1.24 12.01
N GLY A 212 -2.47 -0.95 12.92
CA GLY A 212 -2.57 0.19 13.83
C GLY A 212 -2.44 1.56 13.16
N LEU A 213 -1.78 1.61 11.99
CA LEU A 213 -1.64 2.82 11.19
C LEU A 213 -2.86 3.09 10.29
N LEU A 214 -3.59 2.03 9.87
CA LEU A 214 -4.77 2.18 9.02
C LEU A 214 -5.88 2.96 9.72
N SER A 215 -6.51 3.90 8.99
CA SER A 215 -7.77 4.53 9.38
C SER A 215 -8.90 3.50 9.44
N ASP A 216 -9.98 3.77 10.13
CA ASP A 216 -11.08 2.80 10.28
C ASP A 216 -11.72 2.41 8.94
N ASP A 217 -11.75 3.32 7.98
CA ASP A 217 -12.21 3.08 6.61
C ASP A 217 -11.08 2.61 5.67
N GLY A 218 -9.88 2.37 6.21
CA GLY A 218 -8.67 2.05 5.47
C GLY A 218 -8.62 0.61 4.96
N VAL A 219 -7.80 0.42 3.92
CA VAL A 219 -7.59 -0.87 3.27
C VAL A 219 -6.10 -1.14 3.03
N ILE A 220 -5.75 -2.43 3.03
CA ILE A 220 -4.41 -2.89 2.66
C ILE A 220 -4.46 -3.81 1.44
N PHE A 221 -3.56 -3.59 0.49
CA PHE A 221 -3.29 -4.46 -0.64
C PHE A 221 -1.92 -5.09 -0.48
N ILE A 222 -1.84 -6.41 -0.57
CA ILE A 222 -0.60 -7.17 -0.36
C ILE A 222 -0.36 -8.05 -1.58
N SER A 223 0.67 -7.73 -2.36
CA SER A 223 1.11 -8.57 -3.47
C SER A 223 1.78 -9.84 -2.95
N ILE A 224 1.47 -10.98 -3.54
CA ILE A 224 2.07 -12.28 -3.21
C ILE A 224 1.98 -13.23 -4.39
N GLY A 225 3.00 -14.05 -4.60
CA GLY A 225 3.01 -15.08 -5.61
C GLY A 225 3.32 -16.45 -5.05
N ASP A 226 2.81 -17.49 -5.71
CA ASP A 226 3.17 -18.88 -5.47
C ASP A 226 4.23 -19.31 -6.47
N THR A 227 5.27 -19.98 -5.99
CA THR A 227 6.43 -20.37 -6.81
C THR A 227 6.62 -21.88 -6.80
N LEU A 228 7.25 -22.38 -7.88
CA LEU A 228 7.78 -23.73 -7.97
C LEU A 228 9.27 -23.72 -7.62
N ARG A 229 9.64 -24.40 -6.54
CA ARG A 229 11.03 -24.61 -6.18
C ARG A 229 11.38 -26.09 -6.29
N SER A 230 12.40 -26.40 -7.08
CA SER A 230 12.84 -27.80 -7.28
C SER A 230 11.67 -28.77 -7.54
N GLN A 231 10.68 -28.35 -8.36
CA GLN A 231 9.45 -29.10 -8.66
C GLN A 231 8.42 -29.18 -7.51
N VAL A 232 8.66 -28.51 -6.39
CA VAL A 232 7.69 -28.39 -5.27
C VAL A 232 7.04 -27.01 -5.30
N ARG A 233 5.71 -26.99 -5.27
CA ARG A 233 4.95 -25.73 -5.22
C ARG A 233 4.97 -25.18 -3.79
N ILE A 234 5.38 -23.91 -3.66
CA ILE A 234 5.34 -23.17 -2.40
C ILE A 234 4.10 -22.27 -2.44
N ASN A 235 3.15 -22.54 -1.55
CA ASN A 235 1.90 -21.79 -1.46
C ASN A 235 2.06 -20.65 -0.43
N SER A 236 2.78 -19.59 -0.80
CA SER A 236 2.97 -18.42 0.07
C SER A 236 1.68 -17.62 0.22
N SER A 237 0.84 -17.59 -0.83
CA SER A 237 -0.43 -16.86 -0.84
C SER A 237 -1.40 -17.35 0.24
N SER A 238 -1.64 -18.64 0.35
CA SER A 238 -2.56 -19.20 1.36
C SER A 238 -2.04 -19.05 2.78
N ARG A 239 -0.72 -19.15 3.00
CA ARG A 239 -0.11 -18.91 4.33
C ARG A 239 -0.28 -17.44 4.74
N LEU A 240 -0.01 -16.52 3.83
CA LEU A 240 -0.19 -15.09 4.09
C LEU A 240 -1.66 -14.76 4.33
N GLN A 241 -2.58 -15.34 3.57
CA GLN A 241 -4.01 -15.13 3.78
C GLN A 241 -4.46 -15.60 5.17
N ASN A 242 -3.99 -16.78 5.62
CA ASN A 242 -4.29 -17.26 6.97
C ASN A 242 -3.72 -16.33 8.05
N LEU A 243 -2.54 -15.79 7.86
CA LEU A 243 -1.95 -14.80 8.77
C LEU A 243 -2.76 -13.50 8.79
N CYS A 244 -3.15 -12.99 7.62
CA CYS A 244 -3.99 -11.80 7.51
C CYS A 244 -5.36 -12.00 8.18
N ASN A 245 -5.96 -13.20 8.06
CA ASN A 245 -7.20 -13.54 8.77
C ASN A 245 -7.05 -13.44 10.29
N GLN A 246 -5.88 -13.81 10.84
CA GLN A 246 -5.60 -13.68 12.28
C GLN A 246 -5.39 -12.21 12.69
N ILE A 247 -4.68 -11.42 11.89
CA ILE A 247 -4.33 -10.03 12.22
C ILE A 247 -5.51 -9.09 11.98
N PHE A 248 -6.10 -9.12 10.78
CA PHE A 248 -7.18 -8.20 10.39
C PHE A 248 -8.58 -8.71 10.79
N GLY A 249 -8.74 -10.03 10.96
CA GLY A 249 -10.01 -10.72 11.13
C GLY A 249 -10.54 -11.25 9.80
N GLU A 250 -11.05 -12.49 9.79
CA GLU A 250 -11.59 -13.12 8.58
C GLU A 250 -12.76 -12.33 7.98
N GLY A 251 -13.62 -11.73 8.82
CA GLY A 251 -14.73 -10.87 8.39
C GLY A 251 -14.32 -9.59 7.70
N ASN A 252 -13.06 -9.17 7.77
CA ASN A 252 -12.51 -7.98 7.12
C ASN A 252 -11.82 -8.29 5.76
N PHE A 253 -11.87 -9.52 5.31
CA PHE A 253 -11.41 -9.90 3.98
C PHE A 253 -12.32 -9.31 2.90
N ILE A 254 -11.74 -8.61 1.92
CA ILE A 254 -12.50 -7.99 0.82
C ILE A 254 -12.42 -8.88 -0.43
N ALA A 255 -11.19 -9.16 -0.91
CA ALA A 255 -10.99 -9.92 -2.14
C ALA A 255 -9.56 -10.43 -2.29
N THR A 256 -9.40 -11.44 -3.12
CA THR A 256 -8.12 -11.81 -3.74
C THR A 256 -8.19 -11.44 -5.22
N PHE A 257 -7.35 -10.49 -5.64
CA PHE A 257 -7.16 -10.20 -7.07
C PHE A 257 -6.20 -11.22 -7.65
N VAL A 258 -6.57 -11.77 -8.82
CA VAL A 258 -5.72 -12.63 -9.64
C VAL A 258 -5.15 -11.78 -10.76
N ARG A 259 -3.84 -11.59 -10.76
CA ARG A 259 -3.15 -10.75 -11.73
C ARG A 259 -2.31 -11.59 -12.70
N LYS A 260 -2.48 -11.37 -13.98
CA LYS A 260 -1.56 -11.91 -14.97
C LYS A 260 -0.18 -11.25 -14.83
N SER A 261 0.82 -12.00 -14.40
CA SER A 261 2.17 -11.49 -14.09
C SER A 261 3.15 -11.58 -15.25
N GLY A 262 2.96 -12.51 -16.20
CA GLY A 262 3.82 -12.69 -17.37
C GLY A 262 3.01 -12.81 -18.64
N THR A 263 3.61 -12.43 -19.77
CA THR A 263 2.98 -12.49 -21.10
C THR A 263 2.93 -13.90 -21.68
N ALA A 264 3.91 -14.76 -21.34
CA ALA A 264 4.00 -16.13 -21.79
C ALA A 264 4.25 -17.12 -20.65
N PRO A 265 3.74 -18.36 -20.73
CA PRO A 265 4.03 -19.40 -19.74
C PRO A 265 5.51 -19.85 -19.86
N ARG A 266 6.12 -20.15 -18.71
CA ARG A 266 7.48 -20.69 -18.63
C ARG A 266 7.52 -22.10 -19.24
N GLN A 267 8.44 -22.32 -20.17
CA GLN A 267 8.58 -23.60 -20.89
C GLN A 267 9.36 -24.68 -20.12
N ASP A 268 10.12 -24.27 -19.11
CA ASP A 268 10.95 -25.13 -18.25
C ASP A 268 10.16 -25.88 -17.16
N ILE A 269 8.85 -25.64 -17.06
CA ILE A 269 8.00 -26.23 -16.02
C ILE A 269 7.40 -27.55 -16.49
N ARG A 270 7.66 -28.64 -15.72
CA ARG A 270 7.25 -30.00 -16.05
C ARG A 270 5.72 -30.23 -16.09
N HIS A 271 4.95 -29.55 -15.25
CA HIS A 271 3.51 -29.80 -15.12
C HIS A 271 2.67 -28.61 -15.61
N ILE A 272 2.32 -27.68 -14.74
CA ILE A 272 1.48 -26.52 -15.05
C ILE A 272 2.24 -25.25 -14.70
N ALA A 273 2.48 -24.41 -15.68
CA ALA A 273 3.14 -23.11 -15.48
C ALA A 273 2.21 -22.14 -14.74
N ASN A 274 2.77 -21.40 -13.78
CA ASN A 274 2.09 -20.30 -13.12
C ASN A 274 2.43 -19.00 -13.86
N SER A 275 1.44 -18.32 -14.40
CA SER A 275 1.59 -17.04 -15.12
C SER A 275 0.85 -15.89 -14.43
N HIS A 276 0.51 -16.08 -13.15
CA HIS A 276 -0.20 -15.10 -12.34
C HIS A 276 0.40 -15.01 -10.94
N ASP A 277 0.12 -13.91 -10.30
CA ASP A 277 0.29 -13.69 -8.87
C ASP A 277 -1.02 -13.12 -8.29
N TYR A 278 -1.02 -12.85 -7.00
CA TYR A 278 -2.20 -12.43 -6.27
C TYR A 278 -1.97 -11.07 -5.61
N VAL A 279 -3.06 -10.34 -5.39
CA VAL A 279 -3.08 -9.22 -4.45
C VAL A 279 -4.20 -9.46 -3.46
N LEU A 280 -3.84 -9.69 -2.19
CA LEU A 280 -4.80 -9.82 -1.10
C LEU A 280 -5.29 -8.45 -0.69
N CYS A 281 -6.60 -8.29 -0.47
CA CYS A 281 -7.19 -7.04 0.00
C CYS A 281 -7.98 -7.26 1.28
N TYR A 282 -7.63 -6.49 2.33
CA TYR A 282 -8.29 -6.49 3.61
C TYR A 282 -8.68 -5.06 4.01
N ALA A 283 -9.80 -4.93 4.70
CA ALA A 283 -10.15 -3.70 5.42
C ALA A 283 -9.58 -3.73 6.84
N LYS A 284 -9.37 -2.56 7.46
CA LYS A 284 -9.23 -2.47 8.91
C LYS A 284 -10.54 -2.86 9.59
N ASN A 285 -11.66 -2.32 9.08
CA ASN A 285 -13.01 -2.65 9.49
C ASN A 285 -13.95 -2.62 8.28
N ILE A 286 -14.56 -3.75 7.94
CA ILE A 286 -15.39 -3.91 6.75
C ILE A 286 -16.64 -3.03 6.77
N ASP A 287 -17.20 -2.76 7.96
CA ASP A 287 -18.41 -1.94 8.10
C ASP A 287 -18.18 -0.46 7.77
N TYR A 288 -16.94 0.00 7.92
CA TYR A 288 -16.54 1.38 7.60
C TYR A 288 -15.77 1.48 6.30
N ALA A 289 -15.26 0.37 5.77
CA ALA A 289 -14.45 0.35 4.57
C ALA A 289 -15.21 0.94 3.37
N LYS A 290 -14.57 1.89 2.70
CA LYS A 290 -15.13 2.53 1.51
C LYS A 290 -14.25 2.21 0.32
N ILE A 291 -14.78 1.38 -0.56
CA ILE A 291 -14.15 0.97 -1.82
C ILE A 291 -14.78 1.77 -2.96
N ASN A 292 -13.94 2.39 -3.79
CA ASN A 292 -14.40 3.13 -4.94
C ASN A 292 -15.00 2.18 -5.99
N ARG A 293 -15.86 2.74 -6.80
CA ARG A 293 -16.47 2.07 -7.94
C ARG A 293 -16.02 2.76 -9.23
N ARG A 294 -15.81 2.00 -10.29
CA ARG A 294 -15.48 2.57 -11.60
C ARG A 294 -16.73 3.13 -12.25
N VAL A 295 -16.61 4.23 -12.98
CA VAL A 295 -17.70 4.74 -13.84
C VAL A 295 -18.06 3.65 -14.84
N ALA A 296 -19.34 3.35 -14.96
CA ALA A 296 -19.83 2.34 -15.88
C ALA A 296 -19.61 2.77 -17.33
N ASN A 297 -19.20 1.82 -18.17
CA ASN A 297 -19.16 2.08 -19.61
C ASN A 297 -20.61 2.19 -20.14
N VAL A 298 -21.00 3.39 -20.53
CA VAL A 298 -22.34 3.70 -21.03
C VAL A 298 -22.43 3.66 -22.58
N SER A 299 -21.38 3.27 -23.26
CA SER A 299 -21.35 3.19 -24.75
C SER A 299 -22.41 2.25 -25.34
N ARG A 300 -22.96 1.34 -24.54
CA ARG A 300 -24.09 0.48 -24.92
C ARG A 300 -25.42 1.23 -24.99
N LEU A 301 -25.56 2.38 -24.35
CA LEU A 301 -26.77 3.18 -24.32
C LEU A 301 -26.89 3.93 -25.65
N ARG A 302 -27.87 3.55 -26.48
CA ARG A 302 -27.93 3.92 -27.90
C ARG A 302 -29.02 4.92 -28.23
N PHE A 303 -30.03 5.02 -27.40
CA PHE A 303 -31.22 5.79 -27.67
C PHE A 303 -31.24 7.11 -26.89
N ARG A 304 -31.90 8.09 -27.43
CA ARG A 304 -32.18 9.36 -26.76
C ARG A 304 -33.65 9.72 -26.99
N ASP A 305 -34.26 10.40 -26.03
CA ASP A 305 -35.63 10.95 -26.16
C ASP A 305 -35.64 12.43 -25.73
N LYS A 306 -36.83 12.97 -25.54
CA LYS A 306 -37.06 14.37 -25.14
C LYS A 306 -36.43 14.74 -23.78
N TYR A 307 -36.13 13.74 -22.93
CA TYR A 307 -35.51 13.92 -21.61
C TYR A 307 -34.00 13.78 -21.63
N PHE A 308 -33.38 13.80 -22.80
CA PHE A 308 -31.90 13.59 -22.94
C PHE A 308 -31.06 14.49 -22.05
N ASN A 309 -31.40 15.77 -21.91
CA ASN A 309 -30.65 16.73 -21.08
C ASN A 309 -30.72 16.40 -19.58
N GLU A 310 -31.81 15.72 -19.14
CA GLU A 310 -32.03 15.39 -17.72
C GLU A 310 -31.63 13.94 -17.40
N ARG A 311 -31.87 13.00 -18.35
CA ARG A 311 -31.74 11.56 -18.12
C ARG A 311 -30.59 10.90 -18.90
N GLY A 312 -29.97 11.61 -19.85
CA GLY A 312 -28.92 11.09 -20.74
C GLY A 312 -29.42 10.10 -21.78
N TYR A 313 -28.49 9.30 -22.31
CA TYR A 313 -28.82 8.18 -23.20
C TYR A 313 -29.50 7.05 -22.45
N PHE A 314 -30.21 6.16 -23.18
CA PHE A 314 -30.83 4.96 -22.61
C PHE A 314 -30.68 3.74 -23.53
N ASP A 315 -30.89 2.56 -22.96
CA ASP A 315 -31.19 1.33 -23.71
C ASP A 315 -32.49 0.68 -23.18
N LEU A 316 -33.02 -0.27 -23.94
CA LEU A 316 -34.25 -0.98 -23.60
C LEU A 316 -33.93 -2.32 -22.93
N ASN A 317 -34.39 -2.49 -21.72
CA ASN A 317 -34.34 -3.75 -21.00
C ASN A 317 -35.73 -4.38 -20.89
N GLN A 318 -35.79 -5.67 -21.16
CA GLN A 318 -37.03 -6.42 -21.04
C GLN A 318 -37.49 -6.45 -19.57
N LEU A 319 -38.80 -6.20 -19.34
CA LEU A 319 -39.34 -6.08 -17.99
C LEU A 319 -39.46 -7.43 -17.30
N ASP A 320 -39.82 -8.48 -18.04
CA ASP A 320 -39.87 -9.85 -17.54
C ASP A 320 -38.48 -10.48 -17.43
N ARG A 321 -38.30 -11.38 -16.47
CA ARG A 321 -37.04 -12.14 -16.25
C ARG A 321 -37.36 -13.57 -15.81
N GLY A 322 -36.46 -14.49 -16.13
CA GLY A 322 -36.44 -15.80 -15.50
C GLY A 322 -36.25 -15.66 -13.99
N SER A 323 -37.03 -16.34 -13.20
CA SER A 323 -36.97 -16.29 -11.74
C SER A 323 -36.25 -17.51 -11.17
N ILE A 324 -35.22 -17.27 -10.35
CA ILE A 324 -34.66 -18.30 -9.49
C ILE A 324 -35.54 -18.51 -8.25
N GLN A 325 -36.21 -17.43 -7.81
CA GLN A 325 -37.15 -17.45 -6.71
C GLN A 325 -38.46 -16.78 -7.16
N TYR A 326 -39.53 -17.54 -7.22
CA TYR A 326 -40.84 -17.06 -7.59
C TYR A 326 -41.39 -16.05 -6.57
N SER A 327 -42.06 -15.02 -7.06
CA SER A 327 -42.72 -14.00 -6.25
C SER A 327 -44.11 -13.73 -6.82
N GLU A 328 -45.15 -14.04 -6.07
CA GLU A 328 -46.54 -13.85 -6.47
C GLU A 328 -46.89 -12.38 -6.76
N SER A 329 -46.29 -11.46 -6.00
CA SER A 329 -46.49 -10.01 -6.19
C SER A 329 -45.90 -9.44 -7.49
N LEU A 330 -45.05 -10.23 -8.17
CA LEU A 330 -44.39 -9.87 -9.44
C LEU A 330 -44.91 -10.72 -10.62
N ASP A 331 -45.89 -11.59 -10.38
CA ASP A 331 -46.54 -12.45 -11.37
C ASP A 331 -47.98 -11.99 -11.60
N TYR A 332 -48.14 -10.94 -12.39
CA TYR A 332 -49.38 -10.29 -12.69
C TYR A 332 -49.46 -9.91 -14.19
N PRO A 333 -50.70 -9.74 -14.78
CA PRO A 333 -50.81 -9.26 -16.14
C PRO A 333 -50.69 -7.74 -16.22
N ILE A 334 -49.91 -7.24 -17.18
CA ILE A 334 -49.97 -5.82 -17.57
C ILE A 334 -51.12 -5.69 -18.59
N ILE A 335 -52.19 -4.98 -18.20
CA ILE A 335 -53.39 -4.78 -19.03
C ILE A 335 -53.45 -3.31 -19.47
N ILE A 336 -53.50 -3.09 -20.78
CA ILE A 336 -53.62 -1.78 -21.40
C ILE A 336 -54.91 -1.80 -22.25
N GLU A 337 -55.84 -0.95 -21.94
CA GLU A 337 -57.10 -0.85 -22.69
C GLU A 337 -56.87 -0.19 -24.05
N LYS A 338 -57.70 -0.58 -25.05
CA LYS A 338 -57.67 0.03 -26.39
C LYS A 338 -57.84 1.55 -26.29
N GLY A 339 -57.00 2.29 -26.97
CA GLY A 339 -57.02 3.74 -26.98
C GLY A 339 -56.19 4.42 -25.91
N THR A 340 -55.66 3.69 -24.89
CA THR A 340 -54.74 4.23 -23.92
C THR A 340 -53.46 4.68 -24.61
N ILE A 341 -52.99 5.89 -24.34
CA ILE A 341 -51.75 6.42 -24.92
C ILE A 341 -50.56 5.71 -24.29
N ILE A 342 -49.79 5.00 -25.10
CA ILE A 342 -48.57 4.28 -24.71
C ILE A 342 -47.40 4.64 -25.63
N GLU A 343 -46.18 4.46 -25.16
CA GLU A 343 -45.02 4.60 -26.00
C GLU A 343 -44.67 3.26 -26.68
N ILE A 344 -44.65 3.29 -28.01
CA ILE A 344 -44.40 2.12 -28.85
C ILE A 344 -43.04 2.31 -29.57
N PHE A 345 -42.21 1.26 -29.56
CA PHE A 345 -40.99 1.19 -30.34
C PHE A 345 -41.18 0.29 -31.54
N ASP A 346 -41.08 0.85 -32.73
CA ASP A 346 -41.27 0.13 -34.02
C ASP A 346 -39.98 -0.56 -34.54
N GLY A 347 -38.90 -0.50 -33.76
CA GLY A 347 -37.56 -1.00 -34.13
C GLY A 347 -36.63 0.10 -34.63
N LYS A 348 -37.14 1.31 -34.89
CA LYS A 348 -36.38 2.50 -35.34
C LYS A 348 -36.68 3.74 -34.50
N THR A 349 -37.96 3.97 -34.22
CA THR A 349 -38.43 5.20 -33.57
C THR A 349 -39.36 4.89 -32.38
N PHE A 350 -39.37 5.81 -31.42
CA PHE A 350 -40.28 5.81 -30.28
C PHE A 350 -41.45 6.77 -30.58
N LYS A 351 -42.70 6.29 -30.47
CA LYS A 351 -43.88 7.09 -30.73
C LYS A 351 -44.94 6.88 -29.65
N LYS A 352 -45.52 7.96 -29.14
CA LYS A 352 -46.72 7.91 -28.31
C LYS A 352 -47.94 7.77 -29.20
N LEU A 353 -48.58 6.64 -29.09
CA LEU A 353 -49.75 6.28 -29.89
C LEU A 353 -50.83 5.64 -29.01
N PRO A 354 -52.10 5.77 -29.37
CA PRO A 354 -53.16 4.99 -28.72
C PRO A 354 -52.96 3.49 -28.96
N ALA A 355 -53.14 2.68 -27.93
CA ALA A 355 -53.06 1.24 -28.04
C ALA A 355 -54.10 0.75 -29.11
N PRO A 356 -53.66 0.01 -30.14
CA PRO A 356 -54.54 -0.38 -31.26
C PRO A 356 -55.60 -1.41 -30.88
N GLU A 357 -55.32 -2.14 -29.78
CA GLU A 357 -56.15 -3.22 -29.25
C GLU A 357 -55.98 -3.29 -27.73
N ARG A 358 -56.81 -4.04 -27.02
CA ARG A 358 -56.53 -4.40 -25.63
C ARG A 358 -55.30 -5.26 -25.58
N ILE A 359 -54.29 -4.83 -24.83
CA ILE A 359 -52.99 -5.52 -24.67
C ILE A 359 -52.99 -6.18 -23.30
N GLU A 360 -52.69 -7.47 -23.26
CA GLU A 360 -52.50 -8.23 -22.04
C GLU A 360 -51.14 -8.97 -22.11
N ILE A 361 -50.26 -8.69 -21.20
CA ILE A 361 -48.87 -9.23 -21.18
C ILE A 361 -48.65 -9.90 -19.84
N TRP A 362 -48.39 -11.19 -19.87
CA TRP A 362 -47.93 -11.97 -18.72
C TRP A 362 -46.38 -12.11 -18.75
N PRO A 363 -45.73 -12.28 -17.58
CA PRO A 363 -44.28 -12.59 -17.55
C PRO A 363 -44.00 -13.86 -18.37
N GLY A 364 -42.97 -13.82 -19.23
CA GLY A 364 -42.70 -14.93 -20.16
C GLY A 364 -43.70 -15.13 -21.27
N GLY A 365 -44.90 -14.51 -21.17
CA GLY A 365 -46.00 -14.59 -22.15
C GLY A 365 -46.99 -15.74 -21.91
N ASP A 366 -46.95 -16.41 -20.77
CA ASP A 366 -47.85 -17.49 -20.36
C ASP A 366 -48.20 -17.33 -18.86
N PRO A 367 -49.52 -17.16 -18.52
CA PRO A 367 -49.98 -17.01 -17.14
C PRO A 367 -49.67 -18.23 -16.24
N ASN A 368 -49.44 -19.38 -16.82
CA ASN A 368 -49.13 -20.61 -16.09
C ASN A 368 -47.65 -20.87 -15.91
N ASP A 369 -46.78 -20.11 -16.58
CA ASP A 369 -45.32 -20.33 -16.49
C ASP A 369 -44.70 -19.56 -15.33
N LYS A 370 -44.69 -20.16 -14.15
CA LYS A 370 -44.11 -19.61 -12.91
C LYS A 370 -42.59 -19.48 -12.90
N ARG A 371 -41.89 -19.82 -14.00
CA ARG A 371 -40.47 -19.56 -14.18
C ARG A 371 -40.17 -18.11 -14.52
N TRP A 372 -41.19 -17.27 -14.82
CA TRP A 372 -41.03 -15.87 -15.20
C TRP A 372 -41.78 -14.96 -14.24
N ILE A 373 -41.21 -13.82 -13.94
CA ILE A 373 -41.81 -12.72 -13.17
C ILE A 373 -41.42 -11.37 -13.78
N PHE A 374 -42.15 -10.31 -13.48
CA PHE A 374 -41.73 -8.97 -13.81
C PHE A 374 -40.64 -8.48 -12.82
N ARG A 375 -39.83 -7.52 -13.26
CA ARG A 375 -38.81 -6.86 -12.43
C ARG A 375 -39.39 -5.78 -11.52
N TRP A 376 -40.55 -5.23 -11.88
CA TRP A 376 -41.21 -4.13 -11.22
C TRP A 376 -42.60 -4.58 -10.73
N SER A 377 -43.05 -3.94 -9.63
CA SER A 377 -44.45 -4.10 -9.17
C SER A 377 -45.43 -3.42 -10.11
N GLU A 378 -46.68 -3.79 -10.02
CA GLU A 378 -47.75 -3.19 -10.84
C GLU A 378 -47.81 -1.67 -10.68
N GLU A 379 -47.73 -1.16 -9.45
CA GLU A 379 -47.69 0.28 -9.15
C GLU A 379 -46.52 0.97 -9.85
N LYS A 380 -45.32 0.35 -9.80
CA LYS A 380 -44.12 0.90 -10.46
C LYS A 380 -44.24 0.87 -11.99
N VAL A 381 -44.92 -0.11 -12.56
CA VAL A 381 -45.19 -0.14 -14.01
C VAL A 381 -46.14 0.97 -14.42
N ARG A 382 -47.21 1.23 -13.64
CA ARG A 382 -48.10 2.38 -13.87
C ARG A 382 -47.33 3.70 -13.84
N TRP A 383 -46.57 3.94 -12.78
CA TRP A 383 -45.68 5.09 -12.68
C TRP A 383 -44.75 5.21 -13.91
N GLY A 384 -44.18 4.08 -14.34
CA GLY A 384 -43.26 4.04 -15.48
C GLY A 384 -43.93 4.38 -16.83
N ILE A 385 -45.18 4.05 -17.02
CA ILE A 385 -46.01 4.44 -18.19
C ILE A 385 -46.22 5.95 -18.17
N GLU A 386 -46.68 6.49 -17.03
CA GLU A 386 -46.96 7.92 -16.85
C GLU A 386 -45.72 8.79 -17.02
N ASN A 387 -44.54 8.30 -16.60
CA ASN A 387 -43.29 9.05 -16.62
C ASN A 387 -42.36 8.70 -17.81
N ASP A 388 -42.89 8.00 -18.83
CA ASP A 388 -42.17 7.64 -20.06
C ASP A 388 -40.96 6.71 -19.86
N PHE A 389 -40.98 5.87 -18.81
CA PHE A 389 -39.96 4.82 -18.59
C PHE A 389 -40.35 3.48 -19.24
N ILE A 390 -41.59 3.23 -19.52
CA ILE A 390 -42.09 1.97 -20.11
C ILE A 390 -42.36 2.13 -21.61
N VAL A 391 -41.91 1.11 -22.35
CA VAL A 391 -42.06 1.04 -23.81
C VAL A 391 -42.62 -0.31 -24.21
N PHE A 392 -43.58 -0.31 -25.14
CA PHE A 392 -44.15 -1.50 -25.70
C PHE A 392 -43.55 -1.78 -27.10
N LYS A 393 -43.32 -3.07 -27.38
CA LYS A 393 -42.78 -3.50 -28.67
C LYS A 393 -43.38 -4.86 -29.06
N LYS A 394 -43.65 -5.09 -30.34
CA LYS A 394 -44.00 -6.42 -30.86
C LYS A 394 -42.72 -7.23 -31.14
N ASP A 395 -42.73 -8.49 -30.72
CA ASP A 395 -41.69 -9.45 -31.10
C ASP A 395 -41.81 -9.90 -32.57
N ARG A 396 -40.88 -10.76 -33.01
CA ARG A 396 -40.90 -11.29 -34.39
C ARG A 396 -42.17 -12.11 -34.72
N LYS A 397 -42.90 -12.57 -33.73
CA LYS A 397 -44.13 -13.32 -33.84
C LYS A 397 -45.40 -12.45 -33.73
N GLY A 398 -45.22 -11.12 -33.61
CA GLY A 398 -46.28 -10.16 -33.46
C GLY A 398 -46.87 -10.05 -32.05
N LYS A 399 -46.31 -10.76 -31.06
CA LYS A 399 -46.73 -10.66 -29.66
C LYS A 399 -46.19 -9.41 -28.99
N TRP A 400 -47.01 -8.73 -28.20
CA TRP A 400 -46.59 -7.60 -27.39
C TRP A 400 -45.65 -8.01 -26.29
N LYS A 401 -44.57 -7.21 -26.11
CA LYS A 401 -43.58 -7.30 -25.05
C LYS A 401 -43.40 -5.92 -24.42
N VAL A 402 -43.07 -5.91 -23.13
CA VAL A 402 -42.89 -4.69 -22.36
C VAL A 402 -41.41 -4.54 -21.98
N TYR A 403 -40.88 -3.33 -22.15
CA TYR A 403 -39.53 -2.95 -21.86
C TYR A 403 -39.51 -1.71 -20.95
N TYR A 404 -38.46 -1.53 -20.19
CA TYR A 404 -38.20 -0.29 -19.51
C TYR A 404 -36.92 0.38 -20.06
N LYS A 405 -36.89 1.72 -20.04
CA LYS A 405 -35.75 2.53 -20.43
C LYS A 405 -34.78 2.57 -19.27
N GLU A 406 -33.57 2.07 -19.48
CA GLU A 406 -32.46 2.18 -18.55
C GLU A 406 -31.60 3.41 -18.91
N TYR A 407 -31.84 4.54 -18.25
CA TYR A 407 -31.20 5.82 -18.54
C TYR A 407 -29.77 5.90 -17.93
N GLU A 408 -28.97 6.78 -18.49
CA GLU A 408 -27.59 7.05 -18.07
C GLU A 408 -27.51 7.77 -16.72
N LEU A 409 -28.26 8.88 -16.57
CA LEU A 409 -28.11 9.83 -15.47
C LEU A 409 -29.13 9.67 -14.34
N VAL A 410 -30.13 8.78 -14.52
CA VAL A 410 -31.17 8.54 -13.50
C VAL A 410 -31.39 7.05 -13.25
N ASP A 411 -31.90 6.73 -12.07
CA ASP A 411 -32.35 5.39 -11.71
C ASP A 411 -33.78 5.08 -12.29
N ASN A 412 -34.28 3.91 -11.98
CA ASN A 412 -35.60 3.47 -12.45
C ASN A 412 -36.80 4.16 -11.73
N GLU A 413 -36.56 5.19 -10.94
CA GLU A 413 -37.50 6.04 -10.26
C GLU A 413 -37.32 7.51 -10.62
N GLY A 414 -36.46 7.78 -11.62
CA GLY A 414 -36.15 9.12 -12.10
C GLY A 414 -35.25 9.96 -11.21
N ARG A 415 -34.64 9.36 -10.18
CA ARG A 415 -33.71 10.07 -9.29
C ARG A 415 -32.33 10.14 -9.92
N PRO A 416 -31.62 11.25 -9.79
CA PRO A 416 -30.26 11.36 -10.28
C PRO A 416 -29.39 10.22 -9.75
N ARG A 417 -28.61 9.58 -10.64
CA ARG A 417 -27.74 8.46 -10.31
C ARG A 417 -26.52 8.44 -11.20
N GLU A 418 -25.35 8.46 -10.58
CA GLU A 418 -24.13 8.10 -11.27
C GLU A 418 -24.04 6.59 -11.47
N ARG A 419 -23.85 6.15 -12.72
CA ARG A 419 -23.70 4.74 -13.01
C ARG A 419 -22.30 4.28 -12.73
N THR A 420 -22.17 3.42 -11.75
CA THR A 420 -20.90 2.83 -11.37
C THR A 420 -20.97 1.31 -11.33
N ASN A 421 -19.85 0.67 -11.63
CA ASN A 421 -19.68 -0.79 -11.49
C ASN A 421 -18.63 -1.08 -10.40
N PRO A 422 -18.70 -2.19 -9.68
CA PRO A 422 -17.60 -2.65 -8.87
C PRO A 422 -16.38 -2.93 -9.75
N TYR A 423 -15.19 -2.87 -9.17
CA TYR A 423 -13.99 -3.36 -9.83
C TYR A 423 -14.01 -4.89 -9.89
N ASP A 424 -13.33 -5.44 -10.89
CA ASP A 424 -13.18 -6.88 -11.08
C ASP A 424 -11.96 -7.38 -10.30
N THR A 425 -11.99 -8.62 -9.84
CA THR A 425 -10.86 -9.28 -9.20
C THR A 425 -9.84 -9.84 -10.19
N LEU A 426 -10.14 -9.87 -11.48
CA LEU A 426 -9.23 -10.32 -12.52
C LEU A 426 -8.52 -9.12 -13.17
N ILE A 427 -7.19 -9.08 -13.03
CA ILE A 427 -6.34 -8.01 -13.57
C ILE A 427 -5.44 -8.62 -14.66
N LEU A 428 -5.68 -8.25 -15.93
CA LEU A 428 -4.95 -8.78 -17.08
C LEU A 428 -4.03 -7.75 -17.75
N GLU A 429 -4.21 -6.47 -17.41
CA GLU A 429 -3.66 -5.34 -18.19
C GLU A 429 -2.23 -4.94 -17.80
N PHE A 430 -1.71 -5.41 -16.64
CA PHE A 430 -0.45 -4.90 -16.07
C PHE A 430 0.59 -6.01 -15.83
N PRO A 431 1.13 -6.66 -16.87
CA PRO A 431 2.20 -7.65 -16.69
C PRO A 431 3.50 -7.00 -16.21
N ASN A 432 4.40 -7.80 -15.61
CA ASN A 432 5.65 -7.32 -14.99
C ASN A 432 6.58 -6.60 -15.96
N GLU A 433 6.58 -6.99 -17.22
CA GLU A 433 7.40 -6.39 -18.27
C GLU A 433 7.19 -4.88 -18.38
N LEU A 434 5.97 -4.38 -18.11
CA LEU A 434 5.70 -2.93 -18.10
C LEU A 434 6.50 -2.20 -17.02
N GLY A 435 6.68 -2.80 -15.84
CA GLY A 435 7.49 -2.23 -14.76
C GLY A 435 8.97 -2.17 -15.15
N THR A 436 9.48 -3.21 -15.81
CA THR A 436 10.85 -3.25 -16.35
C THR A 436 11.07 -2.15 -17.37
N TYR A 437 10.16 -2.00 -18.34
CA TYR A 437 10.22 -0.91 -19.33
C TYR A 437 10.17 0.49 -18.70
N GLU A 438 9.38 0.67 -17.65
CA GLU A 438 9.35 1.96 -16.93
C GLU A 438 10.72 2.31 -16.34
N ILE A 439 11.39 1.34 -15.69
CA ILE A 439 12.73 1.54 -15.12
C ILE A 439 13.76 1.76 -16.21
N GLU A 440 13.76 0.95 -17.26
CA GLU A 440 14.68 1.09 -18.39
C GLU A 440 14.53 2.45 -19.08
N ASN A 441 13.31 2.92 -19.32
CA ASN A 441 13.08 4.24 -19.90
C ASN A 441 13.53 5.38 -18.98
N LEU A 442 13.32 5.24 -17.66
CA LEU A 442 13.75 6.26 -16.69
C LEU A 442 15.27 6.34 -16.56
N PHE A 443 15.97 5.20 -16.54
CA PHE A 443 17.38 5.14 -16.16
C PHE A 443 18.33 4.76 -17.29
N ASN A 444 17.81 4.37 -18.44
CA ASN A 444 18.57 3.80 -19.57
C ASN A 444 19.29 2.47 -19.24
N GLU A 445 18.94 1.85 -18.12
CA GLU A 445 19.51 0.59 -17.65
C GLU A 445 18.47 -0.19 -16.83
N ARG A 446 18.61 -1.51 -16.81
CA ARG A 446 17.84 -2.38 -15.92
C ARG A 446 18.47 -2.43 -14.53
N ILE A 447 18.33 -1.34 -13.78
CA ILE A 447 18.94 -1.18 -12.44
C ILE A 447 18.14 -1.84 -11.30
N PHE A 448 16.97 -2.40 -11.59
CA PHE A 448 16.11 -3.11 -10.63
C PHE A 448 15.46 -4.31 -11.30
N GLU A 449 15.52 -5.49 -10.67
CA GLU A 449 15.20 -6.73 -11.39
C GLU A 449 13.69 -7.00 -11.59
N TYR A 450 12.88 -6.69 -10.57
CA TYR A 450 11.45 -7.05 -10.57
C TYR A 450 10.54 -5.87 -10.15
N PRO A 451 10.61 -4.72 -10.84
CA PRO A 451 9.76 -3.60 -10.50
C PRO A 451 8.31 -3.90 -10.84
N LYS A 452 7.39 -3.59 -9.93
CA LYS A 452 5.97 -3.63 -10.26
C LYS A 452 5.61 -2.49 -11.22
N PRO A 453 4.68 -2.71 -12.16
CA PRO A 453 4.18 -1.63 -13.01
C PRO A 453 3.48 -0.55 -12.19
N SER A 454 3.80 0.73 -12.43
CA SER A 454 3.14 1.83 -11.72
C SER A 454 1.64 1.91 -12.02
N ASP A 455 1.20 1.48 -13.20
CA ASP A 455 -0.21 1.43 -13.56
C ASP A 455 -1.01 0.36 -12.81
N LEU A 456 -0.37 -0.74 -12.38
CA LEU A 456 -0.97 -1.70 -11.47
C LEU A 456 -1.28 -1.06 -10.12
N ILE A 457 -0.28 -0.41 -9.54
CA ILE A 457 -0.45 0.24 -8.23
C ILE A 457 -1.46 1.39 -8.34
N LYS A 458 -1.39 2.20 -9.40
CA LYS A 458 -2.39 3.22 -9.70
C LYS A 458 -3.81 2.64 -9.78
N HIS A 459 -3.98 1.45 -10.38
CA HIS A 459 -5.27 0.76 -10.42
C HIS A 459 -5.77 0.40 -9.03
N LEU A 460 -4.92 -0.17 -8.17
CA LEU A 460 -5.26 -0.51 -6.79
C LEU A 460 -5.57 0.74 -5.95
N LEU A 461 -4.82 1.82 -6.13
CA LEU A 461 -5.06 3.11 -5.48
C LEU A 461 -6.40 3.72 -5.89
N LYS A 462 -6.82 3.58 -7.17
CA LYS A 462 -8.16 3.98 -7.62
C LYS A 462 -9.27 3.24 -6.88
N ILE A 463 -9.03 2.00 -6.47
CA ILE A 463 -9.97 1.19 -5.72
C ILE A 463 -10.04 1.66 -4.26
N GLY A 464 -8.88 1.85 -3.61
CA GLY A 464 -8.78 1.99 -2.16
C GLY A 464 -8.53 3.40 -1.62
N SER A 465 -8.34 4.43 -2.47
CA SER A 465 -7.99 5.78 -1.99
C SER A 465 -8.91 6.88 -2.52
N TRP A 466 -9.02 7.96 -1.74
CA TRP A 466 -9.65 9.22 -2.13
C TRP A 466 -8.60 10.19 -2.71
N THR A 467 -9.04 11.35 -3.17
CA THR A 467 -8.19 12.38 -3.78
C THR A 467 -7.20 13.04 -2.81
N ASP A 468 -7.40 12.92 -1.51
CA ASP A 468 -6.61 13.51 -0.41
C ASP A 468 -5.99 12.46 0.53
N SER A 469 -5.98 11.19 0.13
CA SER A 469 -5.57 10.07 0.97
C SER A 469 -4.07 10.04 1.24
N LEU A 470 -3.70 9.58 2.43
CA LEU A 470 -2.34 9.21 2.77
C LEU A 470 -2.13 7.72 2.47
N ILE A 471 -1.08 7.42 1.71
CA ILE A 471 -0.73 6.09 1.20
C ILE A 471 0.60 5.66 1.80
N LEU A 472 0.67 4.43 2.30
CA LEU A 472 1.88 3.87 2.88
C LEU A 472 2.35 2.65 2.09
N ASP A 473 3.67 2.60 1.82
CA ASP A 473 4.36 1.41 1.32
C ASP A 473 5.64 1.21 2.12
N PHE A 474 5.68 0.14 2.92
CA PHE A 474 6.84 -0.18 3.76
C PHE A 474 7.69 -1.35 3.23
N PHE A 475 7.51 -1.68 1.97
CA PHE A 475 8.39 -2.47 1.12
C PHE A 475 8.56 -1.73 -0.22
N ALA A 476 9.05 -0.49 -0.14
CA ALA A 476 8.97 0.46 -1.26
C ALA A 476 9.73 0.02 -2.52
N GLY A 477 10.76 -0.83 -2.37
CA GLY A 477 11.51 -1.40 -3.47
C GLY A 477 12.08 -0.32 -4.40
N SER A 478 11.61 -0.26 -5.62
CA SER A 478 12.03 0.75 -6.60
C SER A 478 11.25 2.08 -6.52
N GLY A 479 10.39 2.29 -5.52
CA GLY A 479 9.57 3.52 -5.36
C GLY A 479 8.39 3.62 -6.31
N THR A 480 7.88 2.50 -6.78
CA THR A 480 6.77 2.46 -7.74
C THR A 480 5.49 3.07 -7.18
N THR A 481 5.25 2.95 -5.88
CA THR A 481 4.06 3.50 -5.22
C THR A 481 4.00 5.03 -5.30
N ALA A 482 5.11 5.74 -5.04
CA ALA A 482 5.15 7.19 -5.22
C ALA A 482 4.89 7.59 -6.67
N HIS A 483 5.50 6.89 -7.65
CA HIS A 483 5.25 7.12 -9.07
C HIS A 483 3.77 6.95 -9.42
N ALA A 484 3.12 5.90 -8.91
CA ALA A 484 1.70 5.64 -9.12
C ALA A 484 0.81 6.73 -8.49
N VAL A 485 1.14 7.20 -7.27
CA VAL A 485 0.44 8.31 -6.61
C VAL A 485 0.53 9.57 -7.45
N MET A 486 1.72 9.95 -7.90
CA MET A 486 1.93 11.13 -8.73
C MET A 486 1.19 11.02 -10.08
N LYS A 487 1.22 9.86 -10.75
CA LYS A 487 0.42 9.60 -11.97
C LYS A 487 -1.08 9.78 -11.70
N LEU A 488 -1.57 9.27 -10.58
CA LEU A 488 -2.98 9.36 -10.24
C LEU A 488 -3.41 10.80 -9.94
N ASN A 489 -2.61 11.52 -9.14
CA ASN A 489 -2.84 12.94 -8.86
C ASN A 489 -2.85 13.79 -10.14
N LYS A 490 -1.94 13.51 -11.09
CA LYS A 490 -1.93 14.16 -12.40
C LYS A 490 -3.22 13.89 -13.18
N GLN A 491 -3.75 12.66 -13.09
CA GLN A 491 -4.92 12.23 -13.85
C GLN A 491 -6.22 12.86 -13.35
N ASP A 492 -6.40 12.94 -12.02
CA ASP A 492 -7.69 13.33 -11.41
C ASP A 492 -7.64 14.63 -10.61
N GLY A 493 -6.49 15.33 -10.59
CA GLY A 493 -6.29 16.56 -9.85
C GLY A 493 -6.25 16.36 -8.33
N GLY A 494 -6.02 15.14 -7.86
CA GLY A 494 -5.94 14.81 -6.44
C GLY A 494 -4.65 15.33 -5.79
N ASN A 495 -4.65 15.29 -4.46
CA ASN A 495 -3.53 15.66 -3.59
C ASN A 495 -3.19 14.50 -2.62
N ARG A 496 -3.14 13.26 -3.15
CA ARG A 496 -2.72 12.11 -2.35
C ARG A 496 -1.27 12.25 -1.97
N LYS A 497 -0.95 11.83 -0.76
CA LYS A 497 0.41 11.84 -0.21
C LYS A 497 0.90 10.43 -0.03
N PHE A 498 2.23 10.26 -0.04
CA PHE A 498 2.85 8.94 0.13
C PHE A 498 3.85 8.91 1.29
N ILE A 499 3.92 7.78 1.98
CA ILE A 499 5.00 7.43 2.90
C ILE A 499 5.66 6.16 2.35
N LEU A 500 6.96 6.22 2.08
CA LEU A 500 7.73 5.08 1.61
C LEU A 500 8.80 4.72 2.63
N VAL A 501 8.94 3.43 2.93
CA VAL A 501 10.01 2.93 3.79
C VAL A 501 10.85 1.90 3.03
N GLU A 502 12.17 2.09 3.05
CA GLU A 502 13.13 1.19 2.41
C GLU A 502 14.47 1.24 3.14
N MET A 503 15.09 0.08 3.37
CA MET A 503 16.37 0.00 4.06
C MET A 503 17.57 -0.11 3.11
N ALA A 504 17.36 -0.66 1.92
CA ALA A 504 18.44 -0.99 1.01
C ALA A 504 19.04 0.24 0.32
N ASN A 505 20.25 0.08 -0.21
CA ASN A 505 21.00 1.16 -0.88
C ASN A 505 20.29 1.76 -2.09
N TYR A 506 19.38 1.03 -2.69
CA TYR A 506 18.56 1.57 -3.79
C TYR A 506 17.56 2.65 -3.33
N PHE A 507 17.44 2.89 -2.03
CA PHE A 507 16.76 4.11 -1.53
C PHE A 507 17.37 5.37 -2.15
N GLU A 508 18.70 5.46 -2.14
CA GLU A 508 19.42 6.63 -2.68
C GLU A 508 19.68 6.53 -4.19
N THR A 509 19.91 5.31 -4.69
CA THR A 509 20.30 5.13 -6.10
C THR A 509 19.12 4.96 -7.07
N ILE A 510 17.95 4.58 -6.57
CA ILE A 510 16.76 4.34 -7.40
C ILE A 510 15.55 5.15 -6.94
N ILE A 511 15.14 5.08 -5.66
CA ILE A 511 13.90 5.70 -5.19
C ILE A 511 13.96 7.23 -5.32
N LEU A 512 14.95 7.87 -4.71
CA LEU A 512 15.12 9.32 -4.77
C LEU A 512 15.24 9.81 -6.22
N PRO A 513 16.11 9.24 -7.07
CA PRO A 513 16.19 9.56 -8.49
C PRO A 513 14.86 9.37 -9.24
N ARG A 514 14.16 8.25 -9.02
CA ARG A 514 12.88 7.99 -9.68
C ARG A 514 11.84 9.06 -9.39
N ILE A 515 11.67 9.42 -8.12
CA ILE A 515 10.68 10.44 -7.73
C ILE A 515 11.05 11.80 -8.32
N LYS A 516 12.32 12.20 -8.27
CA LYS A 516 12.83 13.44 -8.88
C LYS A 516 12.57 13.47 -10.40
N LYS A 517 12.83 12.36 -11.10
CA LYS A 517 12.59 12.23 -12.55
C LYS A 517 11.10 12.34 -12.88
N VAL A 518 10.25 11.63 -12.15
CA VAL A 518 8.79 11.64 -12.35
C VAL A 518 8.18 13.01 -12.02
N ALA A 519 8.71 13.71 -11.02
CA ALA A 519 8.31 15.08 -10.71
C ALA A 519 8.53 16.05 -11.86
N TYR A 520 9.60 15.85 -12.64
CA TYR A 520 9.93 16.66 -13.81
C TYR A 520 9.12 16.28 -15.05
N SER A 521 9.02 14.98 -15.35
CA SER A 521 8.27 14.45 -16.49
C SER A 521 7.77 13.03 -16.21
N PHE A 522 6.59 12.69 -16.74
CA PHE A 522 6.09 11.31 -16.76
C PHE A 522 6.53 10.52 -18.00
N ASN A 523 7.08 11.22 -19.00
CA ASN A 523 7.43 10.64 -20.29
C ASN A 523 8.96 10.62 -20.46
N TRP A 524 9.55 9.46 -20.24
CA TRP A 524 10.99 9.24 -20.34
C TRP A 524 11.30 8.21 -21.42
N LYS A 525 12.41 8.39 -22.09
CA LYS A 525 12.97 7.43 -23.03
C LYS A 525 14.50 7.46 -22.96
N ASP A 526 15.12 6.29 -22.84
CA ASP A 526 16.58 6.13 -22.79
C ASP A 526 17.24 7.09 -21.76
N GLY A 527 16.64 7.21 -20.56
CA GLY A 527 17.12 8.07 -19.47
C GLY A 527 16.92 9.58 -19.65
N ARG A 528 16.25 10.02 -20.73
CA ARG A 528 16.00 11.44 -21.06
C ARG A 528 14.52 11.78 -21.04
N PRO A 529 14.13 12.93 -20.47
CA PRO A 529 12.75 13.36 -20.51
C PRO A 529 12.34 13.78 -21.92
N GLN A 530 11.13 13.41 -22.34
CA GLN A 530 10.57 13.75 -23.65
C GLN A 530 9.73 15.05 -23.60
N ASP A 531 9.37 15.46 -22.40
CA ASP A 531 8.63 16.69 -22.11
C ASP A 531 9.01 17.21 -20.72
N THR A 532 8.35 18.27 -20.25
CA THR A 532 8.49 18.86 -18.90
C THR A 532 7.15 18.91 -18.15
N ASP A 533 6.23 17.98 -18.50
CA ASP A 533 4.86 17.97 -18.02
C ASP A 533 4.70 17.12 -16.73
N GLY A 534 5.70 17.14 -15.84
CA GLY A 534 5.58 16.59 -14.49
C GLY A 534 4.66 17.42 -13.59
N LEU A 535 4.40 16.95 -12.36
CA LEU A 535 3.60 17.67 -11.36
C LEU A 535 4.40 18.67 -10.54
N GLY A 536 5.73 18.61 -10.59
CA GLY A 536 6.53 19.15 -9.51
C GLY A 536 6.40 18.29 -8.24
N VAL A 537 7.17 18.60 -7.22
CA VAL A 537 7.11 17.85 -5.95
C VAL A 537 7.71 18.66 -4.79
N PHE A 538 7.17 18.45 -3.59
CA PHE A 538 7.80 18.79 -2.33
C PHE A 538 7.72 17.59 -1.40
N PHE A 539 8.83 16.94 -1.11
CA PHE A 539 8.85 15.81 -0.19
C PHE A 539 10.03 15.88 0.78
N LYS A 540 9.84 15.27 1.94
CA LYS A 540 10.85 15.10 2.98
C LYS A 540 11.40 13.68 2.90
N TYR A 541 12.72 13.53 3.07
CA TYR A 541 13.31 12.21 3.30
C TYR A 541 14.22 12.21 4.51
N GLN A 542 14.21 11.08 5.21
CA GLN A 542 14.87 10.93 6.49
C GLN A 542 15.66 9.63 6.54
N ILE A 543 16.79 9.66 7.22
CA ILE A 543 17.61 8.50 7.54
C ILE A 543 17.45 8.24 9.03
N PHE A 544 16.98 7.06 9.39
CA PHE A 544 16.84 6.67 10.79
C PHE A 544 18.06 5.87 11.25
N GLU A 545 18.32 5.94 12.57
CA GLU A 545 19.25 5.08 13.28
C GLU A 545 18.96 3.60 12.96
N GLN A 546 20.00 2.85 12.57
CA GLN A 546 19.87 1.41 12.35
C GLN A 546 20.04 0.65 13.67
N TYR A 547 19.72 -0.64 13.67
CA TYR A 547 19.89 -1.49 14.86
C TYR A 547 21.36 -1.59 15.28
N GLU A 548 22.26 -1.71 14.31
CA GLU A 548 23.70 -1.74 14.50
C GLU A 548 24.22 -0.44 15.13
N ASP A 549 23.73 0.72 14.69
CA ASP A 549 24.07 2.00 15.31
C ASP A 549 23.64 2.04 16.78
N THR A 550 22.47 1.46 17.11
CA THR A 550 22.03 1.35 18.50
C THR A 550 23.02 0.56 19.35
N LEU A 551 23.55 -0.56 18.81
CA LEU A 551 24.57 -1.38 19.50
C LEU A 551 25.88 -0.63 19.72
N ASP A 552 26.33 0.12 18.71
CA ASP A 552 27.59 0.89 18.77
C ASP A 552 27.53 2.06 19.78
N ASN A 553 26.33 2.49 20.15
CA ASN A 553 26.12 3.57 21.11
C ASN A 553 25.81 3.07 22.53
N LEU A 554 25.86 1.76 22.80
CA LEU A 554 25.70 1.23 24.14
C LEU A 554 26.97 1.47 24.96
N GLU A 555 26.89 2.27 25.99
CA GLU A 555 27.95 2.45 26.99
C GLU A 555 27.63 1.60 28.22
N LEU A 556 28.37 0.53 28.40
CA LEU A 556 28.36 -0.23 29.64
C LEU A 556 29.17 0.57 30.71
N LYS A 557 28.48 1.22 31.61
CA LYS A 557 29.13 1.85 32.76
C LYS A 557 29.69 0.76 33.66
N GLU A 558 31.00 0.70 33.84
CA GLU A 558 31.59 -0.14 34.85
C GLU A 558 31.16 0.33 36.25
N SER A 559 30.11 -0.33 36.80
CA SER A 559 29.86 -0.20 38.23
C SER A 559 30.96 -0.94 38.96
N LYS A 560 31.58 -0.31 39.96
CA LYS A 560 32.59 -0.98 40.80
C LYS A 560 31.98 -2.26 41.36
N PRO A 561 32.50 -3.44 41.06
CA PRO A 561 31.91 -4.68 41.51
C PRO A 561 32.05 -4.76 43.02
N HIS A 562 30.92 -4.88 43.72
CA HIS A 562 30.92 -5.42 45.08
C HIS A 562 31.31 -6.88 44.97
N LYS A 563 32.54 -7.24 45.46
CA LYS A 563 33.13 -8.58 45.33
C LYS A 563 32.28 -9.73 45.90
N ASP A 564 31.25 -9.42 46.68
CA ASP A 564 30.41 -10.41 47.37
C ASP A 564 29.16 -10.84 46.59
N PHE A 565 28.85 -10.20 45.47
CA PHE A 565 27.69 -10.54 44.64
C PHE A 565 27.96 -11.57 43.53
N PHE A 566 29.19 -12.04 43.42
CA PHE A 566 29.68 -12.91 42.33
C PHE A 566 29.31 -14.38 42.48
N LYS A 567 28.49 -14.76 43.45
CA LYS A 567 28.28 -16.18 43.67
C LYS A 567 27.28 -16.82 42.73
N ASP A 568 26.36 -16.16 42.13
CA ASP A 568 25.47 -16.79 41.16
C ASP A 568 24.72 -15.76 40.28
N ASP A 569 24.87 -15.81 38.97
CA ASP A 569 23.89 -15.46 37.92
C ASP A 569 23.65 -13.98 37.54
N TYR A 570 24.39 -12.94 37.97
CA TYR A 570 23.73 -11.66 38.06
C TYR A 570 24.32 -10.43 37.42
N LEU A 571 25.51 -10.45 36.83
CA LEU A 571 26.06 -9.21 36.26
C LEU A 571 25.27 -8.72 35.05
N ILE A 572 24.96 -9.60 34.12
CA ILE A 572 24.20 -9.21 32.91
C ILE A 572 22.76 -8.86 33.28
N LYS A 573 22.09 -9.68 34.10
CA LYS A 573 20.70 -9.45 34.50
C LYS A 573 20.51 -8.15 35.26
N TYR A 574 21.41 -7.86 36.19
CA TYR A 574 21.35 -6.66 37.01
C TYR A 574 21.58 -5.40 36.16
N PHE A 575 22.56 -5.38 35.28
CA PHE A 575 22.84 -4.24 34.41
C PHE A 575 21.73 -4.02 33.39
N LEU A 576 21.31 -5.07 32.71
CA LEU A 576 20.28 -4.97 31.67
C LEU A 576 18.91 -4.61 32.24
N GLU A 577 18.54 -5.14 33.40
CA GLU A 577 17.25 -4.85 34.05
C GLU A 577 17.20 -3.45 34.64
N ILE A 578 18.29 -2.96 35.25
CA ILE A 578 18.32 -1.62 35.87
C ILE A 578 18.48 -0.52 34.82
N GLU A 579 19.38 -0.68 33.86
CA GLU A 579 19.63 0.34 32.83
C GLU A 579 18.50 0.44 31.79
N THR A 580 17.71 -0.63 31.63
CA THR A 580 16.59 -0.65 30.68
C THR A 580 15.21 -0.64 31.31
N LYS A 581 15.13 -0.57 32.66
CA LYS A 581 13.85 -0.54 33.36
C LYS A 581 13.16 0.78 33.04
N ASP A 582 11.98 0.66 32.43
CA ASP A 582 11.08 1.78 32.12
C ASP A 582 11.59 2.78 31.02
N ASP A 583 12.75 2.59 30.42
CA ASP A 583 13.21 3.42 29.31
C ASP A 583 13.04 2.71 27.95
N THR A 584 12.04 3.13 27.19
CA THR A 584 11.80 2.63 25.81
C THR A 584 12.61 3.39 24.76
N HIS A 585 13.35 4.44 25.13
CA HIS A 585 13.99 5.36 24.19
C HIS A 585 15.51 5.33 24.26
N PHE A 586 16.10 4.83 25.36
CA PHE A 586 17.56 4.81 25.60
C PHE A 586 18.20 6.18 25.37
N LEU A 587 17.56 7.24 25.90
CA LEU A 587 18.04 8.60 25.78
C LEU A 587 19.21 8.86 26.71
N ASN A 588 20.30 9.40 26.19
CA ASN A 588 21.37 9.92 27.03
C ASN A 588 20.96 11.29 27.58
N ILE A 589 20.36 11.30 28.80
CA ILE A 589 19.85 12.50 29.46
C ILE A 589 20.95 13.57 29.64
N SER A 590 22.22 13.17 29.81
CA SER A 590 23.32 14.13 29.95
C SER A 590 23.56 14.93 28.67
N MET A 591 23.37 14.32 27.51
CA MET A 591 23.47 15.00 26.21
C MET A 591 22.26 15.89 25.91
N LEU A 592 21.08 15.63 26.49
CA LEU A 592 19.90 16.48 26.31
C LEU A 592 20.03 17.86 26.95
N LYS A 593 21.11 18.15 27.72
CA LYS A 593 21.44 19.51 28.19
C LYS A 593 21.75 20.45 27.03
N ASP A 594 22.24 19.90 25.89
CA ASP A 594 22.42 20.62 24.64
C ASP A 594 21.81 19.77 23.49
N PRO A 595 20.49 19.85 23.27
CA PRO A 595 19.79 19.02 22.30
C PRO A 595 20.26 19.24 20.86
N TYR A 596 20.83 20.41 20.54
CA TYR A 596 21.38 20.68 19.21
C TYR A 596 22.72 19.99 18.95
N ASN A 597 23.39 19.52 20.00
CA ASN A 597 24.63 18.76 19.94
C ASN A 597 24.48 17.30 20.40
N TYR A 598 23.26 16.78 20.40
CA TYR A 598 23.08 15.36 20.64
C TYR A 598 23.71 14.56 19.52
N ARG A 599 24.67 13.68 19.83
CA ARG A 599 25.46 12.95 18.85
C ARG A 599 25.33 11.45 19.07
N LEU A 600 25.33 10.71 17.97
CA LEU A 600 25.42 9.26 17.95
C LEU A 600 26.56 8.84 17.01
N LYS A 601 27.15 7.68 17.30
CA LYS A 601 28.00 6.95 16.35
C LYS A 601 27.09 6.26 15.35
N VAL A 602 27.20 6.63 14.09
CA VAL A 602 26.30 6.15 13.02
C VAL A 602 27.14 5.71 11.83
N ASN A 603 26.76 4.59 11.25
CA ASN A 603 27.33 4.13 9.98
C ASN A 603 26.31 4.34 8.84
N LEU A 604 26.50 5.39 8.04
CA LEU A 604 25.68 5.67 6.87
C LEU A 604 26.02 4.81 5.64
N SER A 605 27.14 4.10 5.69
CA SER A 605 27.59 3.24 4.59
C SER A 605 27.68 1.79 5.09
N GLU A 606 27.35 0.82 4.23
CA GLU A 606 27.46 -0.61 4.58
C GLU A 606 28.90 -1.05 4.91
N VAL A 607 29.88 -0.26 4.54
CA VAL A 607 31.33 -0.54 4.73
C VAL A 607 31.99 0.70 5.31
N GLY A 608 32.51 0.59 6.52
CA GLY A 608 33.25 1.68 7.17
C GLY A 608 33.09 1.67 8.69
N GLU A 609 33.88 2.51 9.38
CA GLU A 609 33.69 2.71 10.82
C GLU A 609 32.61 3.72 11.13
N PRO A 610 31.84 3.54 12.22
CA PRO A 610 30.85 4.51 12.67
C PRO A 610 31.48 5.89 12.92
N LYS A 611 30.78 6.94 12.52
CA LYS A 611 31.19 8.33 12.74
C LYS A 611 30.23 9.03 13.70
N GLU A 612 30.78 9.88 14.55
CA GLU A 612 29.97 10.74 15.40
C GLU A 612 29.21 11.78 14.55
N MET A 613 27.89 11.71 14.59
CA MET A 613 27.01 12.62 13.87
C MET A 613 26.00 13.26 14.82
N ALA A 614 25.68 14.53 14.59
CA ALA A 614 24.54 15.16 15.25
C ALA A 614 23.26 14.55 14.70
N VAL A 615 22.30 14.28 15.59
CA VAL A 615 20.99 13.74 15.22
C VAL A 615 19.93 14.84 15.17
N ASP A 616 18.92 14.63 14.33
CA ASP A 616 17.78 15.53 14.27
C ASP A 616 16.83 15.26 15.45
N VAL A 617 17.14 15.89 16.58
CA VAL A 617 16.38 15.71 17.82
C VAL A 617 14.95 16.25 17.67
N ILE A 618 14.74 17.30 16.87
CA ILE A 618 13.42 17.92 16.68
C ILE A 618 12.50 16.92 15.98
N GLU A 619 12.92 16.37 14.84
CA GLU A 619 12.13 15.38 14.11
C GLU A 619 11.95 14.08 14.91
N THR A 620 12.97 13.67 15.67
CA THR A 620 12.85 12.53 16.58
C THR A 620 11.73 12.73 17.60
N PHE A 621 11.73 13.87 18.29
CA PHE A 621 10.69 14.17 19.29
C PHE A 621 9.30 14.35 18.66
N ASN A 622 9.19 14.89 17.46
CA ASN A 622 7.92 14.96 16.74
C ASN A 622 7.29 13.57 16.59
N TYR A 623 8.08 12.54 16.24
CA TYR A 623 7.56 11.17 16.19
C TYR A 623 7.23 10.59 17.56
N LEU A 624 8.06 10.85 18.58
CA LEU A 624 7.84 10.33 19.93
C LEU A 624 6.56 10.91 20.56
N LEU A 625 6.31 12.19 20.33
CA LEU A 625 5.15 12.92 20.85
C LEU A 625 3.91 12.79 19.97
N GLY A 626 4.05 12.34 18.73
CA GLY A 626 2.95 12.22 17.77
C GLY A 626 2.53 13.53 17.12
N LEU A 627 3.45 14.51 17.08
CA LEU A 627 3.26 15.85 16.52
C LEU A 627 3.41 15.88 14.99
#